data_9cc5b47b3da221ce0a37e1ca4628bbac
#
_entry.id   9cc5b47b3da221ce0a37e1ca4628bbac
#
_cell.length_a   1.000
_cell.length_b   1.000
_cell.length_c   1.000
_cell.angle_alpha   90.00
_cell.angle_beta   90.00
_cell.angle_gamma   90.00
#
_symmetry.space_group_name_H-M   'P 1'
#
loop_
_entity.id
_entity.type
_entity.pdbx_description
1 polymer ?
#
loop_
_entity_poly.entity_id
_entity_poly.type
_entity_poly.pdbx_seq_one_letter_code
_entity_poly.pdbx_strand_id
1 'polypeptide(L)'
;LLAEALAATHGPAASVRRRRRKPIAVPGGVYGNSEAAGEHLLRTPDVVVLVDGYNVAKLGWPSLQLDQQRARCIEAAENLARRWGPLIHVVFDGTTVVGAAAPGRRMVRVSFSPEGVIADDVLRAEVAALDPDQPVVVVTNDQAVIADVRAAGANVLSSDVFLALARR
;
A
#
# COMPACT_ATOMS: atom_id res chain seq x y z
N LEU A 1 -34.90 30.97 -17.67
CA LEU A 1 -33.67 31.41 -18.36
C LEU A 1 -32.42 31.24 -17.48
N LEU A 2 -32.46 31.70 -16.24
CA LEU A 2 -31.37 31.48 -15.25
C LEU A 2 -31.25 30.01 -14.83
N ALA A 3 -32.37 29.30 -14.73
CA ALA A 3 -32.36 27.88 -14.39
C ALA A 3 -31.78 27.00 -15.52
N GLU A 4 -32.02 27.38 -16.77
CA GLU A 4 -31.44 26.68 -17.91
C GLU A 4 -29.95 26.93 -18.04
N ALA A 5 -29.49 28.14 -17.74
CA ALA A 5 -28.05 28.47 -17.72
C ALA A 5 -27.31 27.73 -16.58
N LEU A 6 -27.94 27.58 -15.42
CA LEU A 6 -27.42 26.82 -14.30
C LEU A 6 -27.39 25.31 -14.56
N ALA A 7 -28.40 24.78 -15.23
CA ALA A 7 -28.46 23.39 -15.63
C ALA A 7 -27.37 23.06 -16.67
N ALA A 8 -27.09 23.97 -17.59
CA ALA A 8 -26.05 23.82 -18.59
C ALA A 8 -24.65 23.87 -18.00
N THR A 9 -24.44 24.62 -16.91
CA THR A 9 -23.15 24.68 -16.20
C THR A 9 -22.89 23.50 -15.28
N HIS A 10 -23.95 22.79 -14.86
CA HIS A 10 -23.86 21.60 -13.99
C HIS A 10 -24.10 20.30 -14.76
N GLY A 11 -24.21 20.37 -16.08
CA GLY A 11 -24.43 19.23 -16.96
C GLY A 11 -23.18 18.33 -17.09
N PRO A 12 -22.99 17.71 -18.25
CA PRO A 12 -22.02 16.62 -18.46
C PRO A 12 -20.57 16.97 -18.15
N ALA A 13 -20.24 18.21 -17.82
CA ALA A 13 -18.92 18.58 -17.29
C ALA A 13 -18.61 17.92 -15.94
N ALA A 14 -19.63 17.49 -15.19
CA ALA A 14 -19.45 16.70 -13.97
C ALA A 14 -18.99 15.26 -14.25
N SER A 15 -19.02 14.80 -15.49
CA SER A 15 -18.46 13.53 -15.92
C SER A 15 -17.01 13.66 -16.37
N VAL A 16 -16.21 14.50 -15.70
CA VAL A 16 -14.78 14.52 -15.90
C VAL A 16 -14.27 13.10 -15.64
N ARG A 17 -13.82 12.44 -16.70
CA ARG A 17 -13.24 11.12 -16.61
C ARG A 17 -12.14 11.18 -15.54
N ARG A 18 -12.38 10.54 -14.39
CA ARG A 18 -11.35 10.36 -13.40
C ARG A 18 -10.19 9.67 -14.09
N ARG A 19 -9.03 10.32 -14.09
CA ARG A 19 -7.81 9.70 -14.59
C ARG A 19 -7.61 8.39 -13.84
N ARG A 20 -7.38 7.33 -14.59
CA ARG A 20 -7.06 6.04 -13.99
C ARG A 20 -5.59 6.00 -13.67
N ARG A 21 -5.26 5.45 -12.51
CA ARG A 21 -3.89 5.12 -12.15
C ARG A 21 -3.32 4.15 -13.16
N LYS A 22 -2.13 4.44 -13.66
CA LYS A 22 -1.37 3.51 -14.50
C LYS A 22 -0.38 2.76 -13.62
N PRO A 23 -0.30 1.42 -13.73
CA PRO A 23 0.74 0.67 -13.04
C PRO A 23 2.13 1.12 -13.44
N ILE A 24 3.07 1.00 -12.51
CA ILE A 24 4.49 1.20 -12.79
C ILE A 24 4.93 0.13 -13.80
N ALA A 25 5.61 0.54 -14.87
CA ALA A 25 6.15 -0.39 -15.84
C ALA A 25 7.37 -1.12 -15.26
N VAL A 26 7.36 -2.45 -15.38
CA VAL A 26 8.51 -3.28 -15.00
C VAL A 26 9.34 -3.54 -16.26
N PRO A 27 10.69 -3.45 -16.18
CA PRO A 27 11.54 -3.66 -17.34
C PRO A 27 11.30 -5.02 -18.02
N GLY A 28 11.42 -5.05 -19.35
CA GLY A 28 11.29 -6.27 -20.11
C GLY A 28 12.32 -7.33 -19.68
N GLY A 29 11.91 -8.59 -19.61
CA GLY A 29 12.74 -9.69 -19.14
C GLY A 29 12.79 -9.89 -17.64
N VAL A 30 12.12 -9.02 -16.86
CA VAL A 30 12.00 -9.14 -15.40
C VAL A 30 10.62 -9.69 -15.06
N TYR A 31 10.59 -10.79 -14.30
CA TYR A 31 9.33 -11.37 -13.85
C TYR A 31 8.65 -10.48 -12.80
N GLY A 32 7.32 -10.29 -12.91
CA GLY A 32 6.55 -9.36 -12.11
C GLY A 32 6.54 -9.64 -10.60
N ASN A 33 6.87 -10.86 -10.17
CA ASN A 33 6.94 -11.26 -8.76
C ASN A 33 8.36 -11.64 -8.30
N SER A 34 9.38 -11.24 -9.04
CA SER A 34 10.78 -11.48 -8.71
C SER A 34 11.33 -10.42 -7.76
N GLU A 35 12.46 -10.71 -7.12
CA GLU A 35 13.17 -9.70 -6.32
C GLU A 35 13.63 -8.52 -7.18
N ALA A 36 14.05 -8.77 -8.41
CA ALA A 36 14.43 -7.71 -9.34
C ALA A 36 13.26 -6.77 -9.66
N ALA A 37 12.08 -7.31 -9.88
CA ALA A 37 10.86 -6.51 -10.05
C ALA A 37 10.53 -5.73 -8.77
N GLY A 38 10.61 -6.37 -7.63
CA GLY A 38 10.37 -5.74 -6.34
C GLY A 38 11.32 -4.58 -6.06
N GLU A 39 12.60 -4.77 -6.32
CA GLU A 39 13.59 -3.70 -6.19
C GLU A 39 13.27 -2.51 -7.11
N HIS A 40 12.92 -2.78 -8.36
CA HIS A 40 12.53 -1.75 -9.31
C HIS A 40 11.32 -0.95 -8.80
N LEU A 41 10.30 -1.64 -8.31
CA LEU A 41 9.09 -1.00 -7.77
C LEU A 41 9.40 -0.13 -6.55
N LEU A 42 10.17 -0.65 -5.59
CA LEU A 42 10.50 0.06 -4.36
C LEU A 42 11.45 1.25 -4.60
N ARG A 43 12.22 1.22 -5.66
CA ARG A 43 13.13 2.31 -6.05
C ARG A 43 12.50 3.33 -6.98
N THR A 44 11.27 3.12 -7.41
CA THR A 44 10.55 4.07 -8.25
C THR A 44 10.43 5.42 -7.52
N PRO A 45 10.81 6.55 -8.16
CA PRO A 45 10.68 7.86 -7.53
C PRO A 45 9.26 8.14 -7.07
N ASP A 46 9.12 8.69 -5.87
CA ASP A 46 7.85 9.12 -5.26
C ASP A 46 6.86 7.97 -5.01
N VAL A 47 7.29 6.73 -5.06
CA VAL A 47 6.41 5.59 -4.83
C VAL A 47 5.89 5.56 -3.40
N VAL A 48 4.59 5.33 -3.27
CA VAL A 48 3.94 5.01 -2.00
C VAL A 48 3.77 3.50 -1.91
N VAL A 49 4.24 2.91 -0.83
CA VAL A 49 4.16 1.48 -0.57
C VAL A 49 3.20 1.24 0.60
N LEU A 50 2.10 0.59 0.33
CA LEU A 50 1.11 0.24 1.34
C LEU A 50 1.32 -1.23 1.73
N VAL A 51 1.60 -1.48 2.99
CA VAL A 51 1.94 -2.82 3.48
C VAL A 51 0.81 -3.38 4.32
N ASP A 52 0.34 -4.57 3.96
CA ASP A 52 -0.56 -5.38 4.75
C ASP A 52 0.24 -5.98 5.93
N GLY A 53 0.20 -5.32 7.07
CA GLY A 53 1.15 -5.51 8.16
C GLY A 53 1.20 -6.94 8.68
N TYR A 54 0.05 -7.52 9.08
CA TYR A 54 0.04 -8.89 9.60
C TYR A 54 0.25 -9.96 8.53
N ASN A 55 -0.10 -9.68 7.28
CA ASN A 55 0.20 -10.59 6.19
C ASN A 55 1.72 -10.78 6.04
N VAL A 56 2.46 -9.71 6.12
CA VAL A 56 3.93 -9.73 6.11
C VAL A 56 4.48 -10.30 7.43
N ALA A 57 3.99 -9.80 8.55
CA ALA A 57 4.54 -10.12 9.87
C ALA A 57 4.37 -11.59 10.25
N LYS A 58 3.19 -12.15 10.00
CA LYS A 58 2.91 -13.56 10.30
C LYS A 58 3.70 -14.50 9.39
N LEU A 59 3.94 -14.10 8.15
CA LEU A 59 4.78 -14.86 7.23
C LEU A 59 6.26 -14.82 7.66
N GLY A 60 6.74 -13.65 8.05
CA GLY A 60 8.13 -13.43 8.39
C GLY A 60 8.55 -13.98 9.76
N TRP A 61 7.66 -13.93 10.72
CA TRP A 61 7.95 -14.27 12.14
C TRP A 61 6.78 -15.03 12.76
N PRO A 62 6.43 -16.22 12.24
CA PRO A 62 5.21 -16.93 12.64
C PRO A 62 5.19 -17.38 14.11
N SER A 63 6.36 -17.53 14.71
CA SER A 63 6.48 -18.00 16.12
C SER A 63 6.52 -16.86 17.14
N LEU A 64 6.62 -15.60 16.71
CA LEU A 64 6.63 -14.45 17.62
C LEU A 64 5.20 -14.07 18.04
N GLN A 65 5.09 -13.37 19.16
CA GLN A 65 3.84 -12.76 19.60
C GLN A 65 3.51 -11.54 18.72
N LEU A 66 2.23 -11.13 18.71
CA LEU A 66 1.76 -10.08 17.79
C LEU A 66 2.51 -8.76 17.92
N ASP A 67 2.83 -8.32 19.14
CA ASP A 67 3.60 -7.10 19.37
C ASP A 67 5.01 -7.20 18.80
N GLN A 68 5.65 -8.34 18.93
CA GLN A 68 6.97 -8.62 18.37
C GLN A 68 6.91 -8.75 16.86
N GLN A 69 5.86 -9.38 16.32
CA GLN A 69 5.62 -9.44 14.88
C GLN A 69 5.51 -8.03 14.28
N ARG A 70 4.73 -7.16 14.92
CA ARG A 70 4.60 -5.76 14.47
C ARG A 70 5.94 -5.05 14.48
N ALA A 71 6.71 -5.18 15.55
CA ALA A 71 8.02 -4.53 15.66
C ALA A 71 8.97 -4.96 14.56
N ARG A 72 9.01 -6.26 14.25
CA ARG A 72 9.85 -6.81 13.17
C ARG A 72 9.40 -6.33 11.79
N CYS A 73 8.11 -6.29 11.55
CA CYS A 73 7.57 -5.79 10.29
C CYS A 73 7.91 -4.32 10.06
N ILE A 74 7.76 -3.49 11.08
CA ILE A 74 8.12 -2.07 11.03
C ILE A 74 9.61 -1.90 10.77
N GLU A 75 10.46 -2.66 11.46
CA GLU A 75 11.91 -2.62 11.25
C GLU A 75 12.28 -2.99 9.81
N ALA A 76 11.67 -4.02 9.26
CA ALA A 76 11.87 -4.43 7.86
C ALA A 76 11.50 -3.30 6.89
N ALA A 77 10.34 -2.67 7.11
CA ALA A 77 9.91 -1.54 6.31
C ALA A 77 10.87 -0.35 6.42
N GLU A 78 11.37 -0.06 7.61
CA GLU A 78 12.35 1.02 7.81
C GLU A 78 13.68 0.74 7.10
N ASN A 79 14.14 -0.50 7.09
CA ASN A 79 15.35 -0.88 6.37
C ASN A 79 15.22 -0.57 4.88
N LEU A 80 14.09 -0.87 4.28
CA LEU A 80 13.81 -0.56 2.88
C LEU A 80 13.66 0.93 2.64
N ALA A 81 12.97 1.64 3.52
CA ALA A 81 12.79 3.09 3.42
C ALA A 81 14.14 3.83 3.48
N ARG A 82 15.03 3.42 4.36
CA ARG A 82 16.39 4.00 4.46
C ARG A 82 17.25 3.69 3.23
N ARG A 83 17.11 2.49 2.69
CA ARG A 83 17.95 2.04 1.59
C ARG A 83 17.58 2.66 0.26
N TRP A 84 16.28 2.74 -0.03
CA TRP A 84 15.78 3.13 -1.35
C TRP A 84 14.84 4.33 -1.37
N GLY A 85 14.39 4.79 -0.21
CA GLY A 85 13.61 6.03 -0.06
C GLY A 85 12.12 5.98 -0.37
N PRO A 86 11.44 4.82 -0.50
CA PRO A 86 10.00 4.81 -0.71
C PRO A 86 9.26 5.35 0.51
N LEU A 87 8.09 5.92 0.27
CA LEU A 87 7.16 6.30 1.34
C LEU A 87 6.36 5.06 1.73
N ILE A 88 6.66 4.48 2.89
CA ILE A 88 6.03 3.23 3.33
C ILE A 88 4.99 3.52 4.40
N HIS A 89 3.80 3.00 4.20
CA HIS A 89 2.71 3.00 5.16
C HIS A 89 2.32 1.55 5.49
N VAL A 90 2.54 1.14 6.73
CA VAL A 90 2.18 -0.18 7.22
C VAL A 90 0.83 -0.08 7.94
N VAL A 91 -0.13 -0.89 7.51
CA VAL A 91 -1.47 -0.95 8.09
C VAL A 91 -1.65 -2.28 8.80
N PHE A 92 -1.92 -2.22 10.10
CA PHE A 92 -2.26 -3.40 10.90
C PHE A 92 -3.76 -3.43 11.18
N ASP A 93 -4.33 -4.62 11.27
CA ASP A 93 -5.68 -4.79 11.77
C ASP A 93 -5.73 -4.36 13.24
N GLY A 94 -6.57 -3.37 13.54
CA GLY A 94 -6.66 -2.77 14.86
C GLY A 94 -7.51 -3.52 15.87
N THR A 95 -8.19 -4.59 15.44
CA THR A 95 -9.14 -5.32 16.32
C THR A 95 -8.47 -6.02 17.50
N THR A 96 -7.17 -6.29 17.41
CA THR A 96 -6.39 -6.99 18.43
C THR A 96 -5.49 -6.08 19.24
N VAL A 97 -5.51 -4.76 18.97
CA VAL A 97 -4.59 -3.80 19.58
C VAL A 97 -5.38 -2.85 20.49
N VAL A 98 -5.23 -3.02 21.80
CA VAL A 98 -5.83 -2.13 22.80
C VAL A 98 -4.77 -1.12 23.22
N GLY A 99 -5.01 0.17 22.95
CA GLY A 99 -4.19 1.25 23.46
C GLY A 99 -2.79 1.39 22.88
N ALA A 100 -2.49 0.77 21.75
CA ALA A 100 -1.19 0.95 21.10
C ALA A 100 -1.15 2.27 20.36
N ALA A 101 -0.43 3.23 20.92
CA ALA A 101 0.01 4.37 20.16
C ALA A 101 1.01 3.89 19.10
N ALA A 102 0.79 4.26 17.84
CA ALA A 102 1.79 4.03 16.81
C ALA A 102 3.09 4.73 17.23
N PRO A 103 4.22 4.02 17.31
CA PRO A 103 5.48 4.67 17.64
C PRO A 103 5.78 5.72 16.56
N GLY A 104 6.16 6.91 16.97
CA GLY A 104 6.54 8.01 16.08
C GLY A 104 7.82 7.68 15.34
N ARG A 105 7.73 6.94 14.24
CA ARG A 105 8.86 6.66 13.37
C ARG A 105 8.84 7.60 12.17
N ARG A 106 9.98 8.18 11.85
CA ARG A 106 10.09 9.27 10.87
C ARG A 106 10.02 8.81 9.41
N MET A 107 10.37 7.56 9.12
CA MET A 107 10.51 7.05 7.75
C MET A 107 9.36 6.14 7.32
N VAL A 108 8.62 5.62 8.27
CA VAL A 108 7.53 4.69 8.03
C VAL A 108 6.30 5.14 8.80
N ARG A 109 5.20 5.32 8.10
CA ARG A 109 3.90 5.56 8.72
C ARG A 109 3.31 4.23 9.16
N VAL A 110 2.83 4.17 10.39
CA VAL A 110 2.13 2.99 10.93
C VAL A 110 0.74 3.40 11.35
N SER A 111 -0.26 2.65 10.94
CA SER A 111 -1.63 2.87 11.38
C SER A 111 -2.32 1.55 11.68
N PHE A 112 -3.38 1.64 12.48
CA PHE A 112 -4.25 0.51 12.80
C PHE A 112 -5.62 0.77 12.22
N SER A 113 -6.26 -0.25 11.65
CA SER A 113 -7.62 -0.10 11.16
C SER A 113 -8.56 0.24 12.32
N PRO A 114 -9.56 1.12 12.11
CA PRO A 114 -10.55 1.43 13.14
C PRO A 114 -11.34 0.19 13.57
N GLU A 115 -11.94 0.26 14.75
CA GLU A 115 -12.84 -0.79 15.23
C GLU A 115 -13.92 -1.10 14.19
N GLY A 116 -14.12 -2.38 13.92
CA GLY A 116 -15.09 -2.84 12.93
C GLY A 116 -14.64 -2.75 11.46
N VAL A 117 -13.43 -2.26 11.21
CA VAL A 117 -12.85 -2.14 9.87
C VAL A 117 -11.62 -3.02 9.77
N ILE A 118 -11.55 -3.87 8.75
CA ILE A 118 -10.38 -4.71 8.51
C ILE A 118 -9.30 -3.94 7.75
N ALA A 119 -8.05 -4.33 7.92
CA ALA A 119 -6.90 -3.70 7.24
C ALA A 119 -7.06 -3.71 5.72
N ASP A 120 -7.63 -4.77 5.15
CA ASP A 120 -7.87 -4.89 3.71
C ASP A 120 -8.70 -3.71 3.16
N ASP A 121 -9.74 -3.31 3.88
CA ASP A 121 -10.59 -2.18 3.48
C ASP A 121 -9.84 -0.85 3.57
N VAL A 122 -8.98 -0.71 4.56
CA VAL A 122 -8.10 0.48 4.69
C VAL A 122 -7.15 0.56 3.50
N LEU A 123 -6.53 -0.56 3.11
CA LEU A 123 -5.61 -0.61 1.97
C LEU A 123 -6.33 -0.21 0.68
N ARG A 124 -7.52 -0.75 0.43
CA ARG A 124 -8.33 -0.39 -0.75
C ARG A 124 -8.69 1.10 -0.76
N ALA A 125 -9.10 1.62 0.39
CA ALA A 125 -9.46 3.02 0.53
C ALA A 125 -8.26 3.96 0.32
N GLU A 126 -7.10 3.61 0.83
CA GLU A 126 -5.87 4.38 0.65
C GLU A 126 -5.47 4.44 -0.83
N VAL A 127 -5.53 3.33 -1.55
CA VAL A 127 -5.26 3.31 -3.00
C VAL A 127 -6.21 4.23 -3.74
N ALA A 128 -7.49 4.19 -3.39
CA ALA A 128 -8.50 5.03 -4.02
C ALA A 128 -8.33 6.52 -3.72
N ALA A 129 -7.81 6.87 -2.53
CA ALA A 129 -7.65 8.24 -2.07
C ALA A 129 -6.39 8.92 -2.61
N LEU A 130 -5.37 8.16 -2.97
CA LEU A 130 -4.13 8.70 -3.51
C LEU A 130 -4.34 9.28 -4.91
N ASP A 131 -3.58 10.33 -5.23
CA ASP A 131 -3.62 10.94 -6.56
C ASP A 131 -3.34 9.87 -7.64
N PRO A 132 -4.12 9.83 -8.74
CA PRO A 132 -3.91 8.87 -9.83
C PRO A 132 -2.50 8.89 -10.44
N ASP A 133 -1.80 10.01 -10.38
CA ASP A 133 -0.43 10.13 -10.87
C ASP A 133 0.61 9.61 -9.87
N GLN A 134 0.20 9.36 -8.62
CA GLN A 134 1.07 8.81 -7.59
C GLN A 134 1.32 7.32 -7.85
N PRO A 135 2.58 6.89 -8.05
CA PRO A 135 2.86 5.46 -8.16
C PRO A 135 2.61 4.76 -6.82
N VAL A 136 1.89 3.65 -6.85
CA VAL A 136 1.47 2.90 -5.66
C VAL A 136 1.79 1.43 -5.81
N VAL A 137 2.42 0.88 -4.78
CA VAL A 137 2.67 -0.56 -4.62
C VAL A 137 1.97 -1.03 -3.36
N VAL A 138 1.22 -2.11 -3.46
CA VAL A 138 0.60 -2.78 -2.30
C VAL A 138 1.32 -4.09 -2.03
N VAL A 139 1.75 -4.29 -0.80
CA VAL A 139 2.45 -5.51 -0.35
C VAL A 139 1.46 -6.40 0.37
N THR A 140 1.10 -7.50 -0.24
CA THR A 140 0.20 -8.51 0.34
C THR A 140 0.24 -9.79 -0.47
N ASN A 141 -0.11 -10.91 0.15
CA ASN A 141 -0.39 -12.19 -0.51
C ASN A 141 -1.90 -12.50 -0.60
N ASP A 142 -2.74 -11.65 -0.03
CA ASP A 142 -4.20 -11.86 -0.04
C ASP A 142 -4.75 -11.66 -1.45
N GLN A 143 -5.31 -12.72 -2.03
CA GLN A 143 -5.76 -12.71 -3.43
C GLN A 143 -6.92 -11.75 -3.68
N ALA A 144 -7.80 -11.57 -2.72
CA ALA A 144 -8.91 -10.63 -2.86
C ALA A 144 -8.42 -9.18 -2.88
N VAL A 145 -7.48 -8.83 -2.00
CA VAL A 145 -6.84 -7.51 -2.00
C VAL A 145 -6.07 -7.28 -3.29
N ILE A 146 -5.29 -8.27 -3.73
CA ILE A 146 -4.50 -8.21 -4.97
C ILE A 146 -5.40 -7.87 -6.16
N ALA A 147 -6.51 -8.59 -6.33
CA ALA A 147 -7.44 -8.36 -7.43
C ALA A 147 -7.99 -6.93 -7.42
N ASP A 148 -8.40 -6.45 -6.26
CA ASP A 148 -9.02 -5.13 -6.13
C ASP A 148 -8.04 -3.98 -6.36
N VAL A 149 -6.83 -4.07 -5.79
CA VAL A 149 -5.84 -2.99 -5.95
C VAL A 149 -5.24 -2.97 -7.35
N ARG A 150 -5.09 -4.12 -7.99
CA ARG A 150 -4.70 -4.19 -9.40
C ARG A 150 -5.74 -3.56 -10.31
N ALA A 151 -7.01 -3.83 -10.05
CA ALA A 151 -8.11 -3.20 -10.79
C ALA A 151 -8.10 -1.67 -10.64
N ALA A 152 -7.62 -1.17 -9.51
CA ALA A 152 -7.43 0.26 -9.25
C ALA A 152 -6.12 0.84 -9.81
N GLY A 153 -5.31 0.03 -10.48
CA GLY A 153 -4.07 0.46 -11.15
C GLY A 153 -2.81 0.43 -10.28
N ALA A 154 -2.88 -0.11 -9.06
CA ALA A 154 -1.70 -0.29 -8.23
C ALA A 154 -0.88 -1.52 -8.67
N ASN A 155 0.43 -1.46 -8.45
CA ASN A 155 1.26 -2.65 -8.53
C ASN A 155 1.15 -3.45 -7.23
N VAL A 156 1.40 -4.74 -7.33
CA VAL A 156 1.42 -5.64 -6.18
C VAL A 156 2.78 -6.26 -6.02
N LEU A 157 3.26 -6.28 -4.79
CA LEU A 157 4.46 -6.99 -4.37
C LEU A 157 4.07 -8.06 -3.36
N SER A 158 4.54 -9.29 -3.55
CA SER A 158 4.25 -10.34 -2.57
C SER A 158 4.94 -10.04 -1.23
N SER A 159 4.33 -10.50 -0.15
CA SER A 159 4.94 -10.42 1.18
C SER A 159 6.27 -11.17 1.23
N ASP A 160 6.40 -12.28 0.48
CA ASP A 160 7.64 -13.05 0.39
C ASP A 160 8.78 -12.22 -0.20
N VAL A 161 8.53 -11.55 -1.33
CA VAL A 161 9.55 -10.73 -1.99
C VAL A 161 9.91 -9.51 -1.14
N PHE A 162 8.92 -8.87 -0.52
CA PHE A 162 9.16 -7.76 0.40
C PHE A 162 10.11 -8.17 1.54
N LEU A 163 9.87 -9.31 2.18
CA LEU A 163 10.72 -9.85 3.23
C LEU A 163 12.12 -10.19 2.72
N ALA A 164 12.22 -10.83 1.56
CA ALA A 164 13.52 -11.17 0.97
C ALA A 164 14.35 -9.92 0.72
N LEU A 165 13.76 -8.86 0.20
CA LEU A 165 14.43 -7.58 -0.04
C LEU A 165 14.83 -6.88 1.27
N ALA A 166 13.97 -6.91 2.27
CA ALA A 166 14.26 -6.32 3.58
C ALA A 166 15.40 -7.01 4.33
N ARG A 167 15.59 -8.30 4.07
CA ARG A 167 16.61 -9.15 4.73
C ARG A 167 17.98 -9.13 4.04
N ARG A 168 18.12 -8.46 2.93
CA ARG A 168 19.41 -8.32 2.25
C ARG A 168 20.40 -7.52 3.06
#